data_9f1dd2f698bd87e853c525c066da7635
#
_entry.id   9f1dd2f698bd87e853c525c066da7635
#
_cell.length_a   1.000
_cell.length_b   1.000
_cell.length_c   1.000
_cell.angle_alpha   90.00
_cell.angle_beta   90.00
_cell.angle_gamma   90.00
#
_symmetry.space_group_name_H-M   'P 1'
#
loop_
_entity.id
_entity.type
_entity.pdbx_description
1 polymer ?
#
loop_
_entity_poly.entity_id
_entity_poly.type
_entity_poly.pdbx_seq_one_letter_code
_entity_poly.pdbx_strand_id
1 'polypeptide(L)'
;MSVVQSQGSMNVDAPIETKGSAIAPGAPKAPAATRRRSQVPVATRISQRLFKKQASEVSGSQQRRSITLERVEDKEQQQRPDAQGVLLLDSHQQQPAGVEAAYPLGSKSSGVVSPVQIDDDSDPMILPEYQASIFSYERELEIKFLPDPDYMSRQSDLQWQYRVQLIEWLVQVHSRFDMLQETMHLCVNYLDRFLSKTIIPVDQLQLAGTVALLLASKYEETQSPAIEDLVYVSGEAYTPARIRQAELEMLRTLNYDLGAPGPMNFLRRISRADHYDVDIRTLAKYLIDVTLCDHRFIGLPSSIIAALSYRASMKLLFRGEWTSKHVSYSGYAEAMLNAGINVLLMVLEQPRVTHSTIFAKYQDKRYMNSSEYVRRLGIAQLRALRV
;
A
#
# COMPACT_ATOMS: atom_id res chain seq x y z
N MET A 1 -8.09 35.94 -65.33
CA MET A 1 -8.97 35.22 -66.28
C MET A 1 -9.77 34.26 -65.46
N SER A 2 -10.94 34.70 -65.11
CA SER A 2 -12.31 34.28 -65.55
C SER A 2 -12.76 33.10 -64.70
N VAL A 3 -13.57 33.29 -63.70
CA VAL A 3 -15.01 33.53 -63.61
C VAL A 3 -15.85 32.34 -64.12
N VAL A 4 -16.72 31.82 -63.25
CA VAL A 4 -18.20 31.75 -63.26
C VAL A 4 -18.63 30.67 -62.22
N GLN A 5 -19.27 30.94 -61.12
CA GLN A 5 -20.65 31.24 -60.74
C GLN A 5 -21.75 30.38 -61.41
N SER A 6 -22.58 29.74 -60.56
CA SER A 6 -24.08 29.78 -60.56
C SER A 6 -24.56 28.81 -59.42
N GLN A 7 -25.22 29.19 -58.37
CA GLN A 7 -26.57 29.76 -58.10
C GLN A 7 -27.74 28.92 -58.63
N GLY A 8 -28.67 28.65 -57.69
CA GLY A 8 -30.05 28.19 -57.90
C GLY A 8 -30.51 27.50 -56.60
N SER A 9 -31.15 27.99 -55.72
CA SER A 9 -32.32 28.75 -55.25
C SER A 9 -33.68 28.07 -55.50
N MET A 10 -34.49 28.14 -54.45
CA MET A 10 -35.96 28.13 -54.32
C MET A 10 -36.66 26.77 -54.33
N ASN A 11 -37.66 26.52 -53.60
CA ASN A 11 -38.53 27.16 -52.59
C ASN A 11 -39.68 26.18 -52.26
N VAL A 12 -40.19 26.25 -51.07
CA VAL A 12 -41.59 26.54 -50.65
C VAL A 12 -42.54 25.36 -50.39
N ASP A 13 -43.08 25.47 -49.20
CA ASP A 13 -44.44 25.22 -48.68
C ASP A 13 -44.81 23.90 -48.02
N ALA A 14 -45.19 24.14 -46.75
CA ALA A 14 -45.96 23.29 -45.85
C ALA A 14 -47.39 23.05 -46.32
N PRO A 15 -48.18 22.13 -45.75
CA PRO A 15 -48.93 22.50 -44.56
C PRO A 15 -49.11 21.43 -43.46
N ILE A 16 -49.51 21.98 -42.35
CA ILE A 16 -49.95 21.41 -41.07
C ILE A 16 -51.12 20.44 -41.26
N GLU A 17 -51.07 19.25 -40.63
CA GLU A 17 -52.26 18.57 -40.10
C GLU A 17 -51.97 17.87 -38.75
N THR A 18 -52.74 18.29 -37.78
CA THR A 18 -52.95 17.72 -36.47
C THR A 18 -53.75 16.42 -36.55
N LYS A 19 -53.32 15.38 -35.78
CA LYS A 19 -54.17 14.55 -34.94
C LYS A 19 -53.50 13.25 -34.49
N GLY A 20 -53.66 12.91 -33.20
CA GLY A 20 -53.65 11.53 -32.79
C GLY A 20 -52.63 11.20 -31.68
N SER A 21 -53.06 11.37 -30.47
CA SER A 21 -52.50 10.77 -29.26
C SER A 21 -52.32 9.27 -29.43
N ALA A 22 -51.08 8.78 -29.30
CA ALA A 22 -50.84 7.36 -29.02
C ALA A 22 -49.71 7.25 -27.95
N ILE A 23 -50.09 6.70 -26.85
CA ILE A 23 -49.26 6.36 -25.67
C ILE A 23 -48.19 5.37 -26.11
N ALA A 24 -46.92 5.73 -26.06
CA ALA A 24 -45.81 4.81 -26.25
C ALA A 24 -45.61 3.96 -24.97
N PRO A 25 -45.39 2.63 -25.08
CA PRO A 25 -45.15 1.78 -23.92
C PRO A 25 -43.76 2.03 -23.34
N GLY A 26 -43.70 2.03 -22.00
CA GLY A 26 -42.56 2.37 -21.20
C GLY A 26 -41.26 1.60 -21.53
N ALA A 27 -40.16 2.31 -21.48
CA ALA A 27 -38.81 1.75 -21.49
C ALA A 27 -38.67 0.70 -20.36
N PRO A 28 -37.97 -0.41 -20.60
CA PRO A 28 -37.75 -1.40 -19.53
C PRO A 28 -36.86 -0.78 -18.44
N LYS A 29 -37.38 -0.77 -17.22
CA LYS A 29 -36.59 -0.47 -16.01
C LYS A 29 -35.44 -1.47 -15.97
N ALA A 30 -34.21 -0.95 -15.90
CA ALA A 30 -33.03 -1.74 -15.60
C ALA A 30 -33.29 -2.59 -14.34
N PRO A 31 -32.91 -3.86 -14.31
CA PRO A 31 -33.10 -4.69 -13.14
C PRO A 31 -32.28 -4.13 -12.00
N ALA A 32 -32.90 -3.88 -10.87
CA ALA A 32 -32.24 -3.57 -9.62
C ALA A 32 -31.14 -4.62 -9.39
N ALA A 33 -29.89 -4.18 -9.34
CA ALA A 33 -28.76 -5.04 -9.01
C ALA A 33 -29.02 -5.65 -7.63
N THR A 34 -29.48 -6.87 -7.61
CA THR A 34 -29.61 -7.68 -6.40
C THR A 34 -28.19 -7.88 -5.87
N ARG A 35 -27.82 -7.08 -4.85
CA ARG A 35 -26.55 -7.25 -4.10
C ARG A 35 -26.51 -8.70 -3.62
N ARG A 36 -25.84 -9.58 -4.36
CA ARG A 36 -25.51 -10.92 -3.88
C ARG A 36 -24.65 -10.74 -2.65
N ARG A 37 -25.17 -11.01 -1.46
CA ARG A 37 -24.39 -11.21 -0.25
C ARG A 37 -23.36 -12.30 -0.53
N SER A 38 -22.16 -11.89 -0.96
CA SER A 38 -21.06 -12.81 -1.17
C SER A 38 -20.62 -13.34 0.19
N GLN A 39 -20.64 -14.65 0.35
CA GLN A 39 -20.16 -15.28 1.59
C GLN A 39 -18.69 -14.91 1.83
N VAL A 40 -18.35 -14.54 3.06
CA VAL A 40 -16.96 -14.27 3.46
C VAL A 40 -16.11 -15.51 3.14
N PRO A 41 -15.00 -15.40 2.41
CA PRO A 41 -14.13 -16.52 2.12
C PRO A 41 -13.69 -17.23 3.40
N VAL A 42 -13.53 -18.56 3.34
CA VAL A 42 -13.10 -19.39 4.47
C VAL A 42 -11.77 -18.89 5.07
N ALA A 43 -10.85 -18.41 4.23
CA ALA A 43 -9.58 -17.82 4.65
C ALA A 43 -9.77 -16.58 5.56
N THR A 44 -10.74 -15.70 5.25
CA THR A 44 -11.04 -14.53 6.08
C THR A 44 -11.58 -14.95 7.46
N ARG A 45 -12.40 -16.00 7.52
CA ARG A 45 -12.90 -16.53 8.79
C ARG A 45 -11.80 -17.20 9.64
N ILE A 46 -10.84 -17.84 8.99
CA ILE A 46 -9.68 -18.45 9.67
C ILE A 46 -8.79 -17.37 10.29
N SER A 47 -8.45 -16.34 9.53
CA SER A 47 -7.66 -15.19 10.03
C SER A 47 -8.35 -14.50 11.21
N GLN A 48 -9.66 -14.27 11.13
CA GLN A 48 -10.44 -13.69 12.23
C GLN A 48 -10.46 -14.57 13.48
N ARG A 49 -10.54 -15.90 13.32
CA ARG A 49 -10.48 -16.84 14.45
C ARG A 49 -9.10 -16.85 15.10
N LEU A 50 -8.03 -16.75 14.32
CA LEU A 50 -6.66 -16.67 14.83
C LEU A 50 -6.43 -15.38 15.63
N PHE A 51 -6.86 -14.22 15.12
CA PHE A 51 -6.81 -12.95 15.85
C PHE A 51 -7.58 -13.00 17.16
N LYS A 52 -8.83 -13.50 17.15
CA LYS A 52 -9.63 -13.67 18.38
C LYS A 52 -9.02 -14.66 19.36
N LYS A 53 -8.45 -15.77 18.89
CA LYS A 53 -7.81 -16.77 19.72
C LYS A 53 -6.55 -16.22 20.38
N GLN A 54 -5.70 -15.52 19.65
CA GLN A 54 -4.47 -14.92 20.17
C GLN A 54 -4.77 -13.79 21.15
N ALA A 55 -5.75 -12.92 20.86
CA ALA A 55 -6.21 -11.90 21.80
C ALA A 55 -6.72 -12.52 23.12
N SER A 56 -7.45 -13.64 23.08
CA SER A 56 -7.93 -14.33 24.27
C SER A 56 -6.81 -15.00 25.07
N GLU A 57 -5.76 -15.49 24.40
CA GLU A 57 -4.60 -16.10 25.06
C GLU A 57 -3.74 -15.05 25.78
N VAL A 58 -3.54 -13.86 25.19
CA VAL A 58 -2.83 -12.73 25.81
C VAL A 58 -3.61 -12.19 27.00
N SER A 59 -4.93 -11.96 26.85
CA SER A 59 -5.79 -11.50 27.95
C SER A 59 -5.84 -12.51 29.11
N GLY A 60 -5.87 -13.81 28.80
CA GLY A 60 -5.83 -14.86 29.80
C GLY A 60 -4.51 -14.94 30.57
N SER A 61 -3.38 -14.58 29.94
CA SER A 61 -2.06 -14.53 30.58
C SER A 61 -1.90 -13.30 31.49
N GLN A 62 -2.46 -12.16 31.12
CA GLN A 62 -2.47 -10.96 31.94
C GLN A 62 -3.36 -11.14 33.20
N GLN A 63 -4.54 -11.75 33.04
CA GLN A 63 -5.44 -12.02 34.15
C GLN A 63 -4.83 -12.99 35.17
N ARG A 64 -4.00 -13.96 34.76
CA ARG A 64 -3.26 -14.82 35.68
C ARG A 64 -2.12 -14.11 36.41
N ARG A 65 -1.50 -13.08 35.80
CA ARG A 65 -0.46 -12.27 36.48
C ARG A 65 -1.08 -11.27 37.46
N SER A 66 -2.26 -10.71 37.21
CA SER A 66 -2.98 -9.82 38.12
C SER A 66 -3.44 -10.54 39.40
N ILE A 67 -3.90 -11.79 39.29
CA ILE A 67 -4.36 -12.59 40.45
C ILE A 67 -3.22 -12.93 41.44
N THR A 68 -1.96 -12.90 40.99
CA THR A 68 -0.80 -13.18 41.85
C THR A 68 -0.29 -11.94 42.59
N LEU A 69 -0.70 -10.73 42.20
CA LEU A 69 -0.30 -9.46 42.82
C LEU A 69 -1.37 -8.84 43.75
N GLU A 70 -2.61 -9.30 43.70
CA GLU A 70 -3.74 -8.76 44.49
C GLU A 70 -3.91 -9.37 45.89
N ARG A 71 -2.83 -9.78 46.55
CA ARG A 71 -2.90 -10.21 47.96
C ARG A 71 -2.18 -9.30 48.93
N VAL A 72 -2.00 -8.04 48.60
CA VAL A 72 -1.56 -6.99 49.52
C VAL A 72 -2.28 -5.71 49.16
N GLU A 73 -3.08 -5.22 50.16
CA GLU A 73 -3.64 -3.88 50.28
C GLU A 73 -5.02 -3.55 49.65
N ASP A 74 -6.02 -3.84 50.48
CA ASP A 74 -7.28 -3.09 50.55
C ASP A 74 -7.07 -1.65 51.06
N LYS A 75 -7.67 -0.71 50.40
CA LYS A 75 -8.32 0.58 50.75
C LYS A 75 -7.83 1.77 49.94
N GLU A 76 -8.66 2.25 49.06
CA GLU A 76 -9.31 3.57 49.10
C GLU A 76 -9.94 4.00 47.75
N GLN A 77 -11.25 4.24 47.85
CA GLN A 77 -12.10 5.22 47.16
C GLN A 77 -12.15 5.32 45.60
N GLN A 78 -13.36 4.98 45.22
CA GLN A 78 -14.13 5.46 44.05
C GLN A 78 -13.71 6.82 43.49
N GLN A 79 -13.33 6.82 42.20
CA GLN A 79 -13.77 7.80 41.22
C GLN A 79 -13.49 7.25 39.80
N ARG A 80 -14.55 7.02 39.03
CA ARG A 80 -14.46 6.74 37.61
C ARG A 80 -14.03 8.00 36.88
N PRO A 81 -13.18 7.89 35.86
CA PRO A 81 -13.41 8.58 34.59
C PRO A 81 -13.48 7.61 33.43
N ASP A 82 -14.53 7.75 32.64
CA ASP A 82 -14.68 7.20 31.31
C ASP A 82 -13.61 7.78 30.40
N ALA A 83 -12.89 6.90 29.75
CA ALA A 83 -12.17 7.01 28.49
C ALA A 83 -10.91 6.14 28.56
N GLN A 84 -10.97 4.98 27.96
CA GLN A 84 -9.76 4.18 27.71
C GLN A 84 -8.87 4.96 26.72
N GLY A 85 -7.91 5.66 27.28
CA GLY A 85 -7.02 6.53 26.55
C GLY A 85 -6.00 5.76 25.73
N VAL A 86 -5.96 6.06 24.45
CA VAL A 86 -4.81 5.83 23.59
C VAL A 86 -3.66 6.69 24.11
N LEU A 87 -2.58 6.07 24.56
CA LEU A 87 -1.38 6.79 25.01
C LEU A 87 -0.63 7.32 23.80
N LEU A 88 -0.60 8.64 23.63
CA LEU A 88 0.27 9.31 22.65
C LEU A 88 1.69 9.38 23.22
N LEU A 89 2.64 8.90 22.43
CA LEU A 89 4.06 9.02 22.77
C LEU A 89 4.56 10.40 22.34
N ASP A 90 5.07 11.17 23.30
CA ASP A 90 5.67 12.47 23.04
C ASP A 90 6.94 12.32 22.19
N SER A 91 6.97 13.03 21.05
CA SER A 91 8.01 12.94 20.03
C SER A 91 9.23 13.81 20.31
N HIS A 92 9.80 13.73 21.51
CA HIS A 92 11.11 14.33 21.79
C HIS A 92 12.01 13.28 22.42
N GLN A 93 12.81 12.60 21.58
CA GLN A 93 14.23 12.33 21.77
C GLN A 93 14.77 11.18 20.91
N GLN A 94 15.89 11.45 20.27
CA GLN A 94 16.92 10.54 19.76
C GLN A 94 16.55 9.60 18.59
N GLN A 95 17.04 9.98 17.40
CA GLN A 95 17.19 9.10 16.25
C GLN A 95 18.06 7.88 16.63
N PRO A 96 17.62 6.65 16.33
CA PRO A 96 18.47 5.49 16.53
C PRO A 96 19.55 5.42 15.45
N ALA A 97 20.78 5.25 15.88
CA ALA A 97 22.02 5.22 15.08
C ALA A 97 22.17 4.01 14.13
N GLY A 98 21.11 3.28 13.80
CA GLY A 98 21.20 2.02 13.08
C GLY A 98 20.90 2.06 11.58
N VAL A 99 20.10 3.01 11.11
CA VAL A 99 19.63 3.08 9.70
C VAL A 99 20.52 3.99 8.86
N GLU A 100 21.18 4.99 9.47
CA GLU A 100 22.10 5.91 8.78
C GLU A 100 23.35 5.24 8.20
N ALA A 101 23.79 4.12 8.76
CA ALA A 101 25.02 3.44 8.34
C ALA A 101 24.84 2.61 7.04
N ALA A 102 23.62 2.16 6.75
CA ALA A 102 23.35 1.33 5.56
C ALA A 102 22.87 2.15 4.36
N TYR A 103 22.18 3.25 4.60
CA TYR A 103 21.67 4.16 3.57
C TYR A 103 21.86 5.59 4.03
N PRO A 104 22.92 6.33 3.60
CA PRO A 104 23.18 7.70 4.04
C PRO A 104 22.06 8.63 3.54
N LEU A 105 21.05 8.79 4.40
CA LEU A 105 19.96 9.75 4.25
C LEU A 105 20.53 11.13 4.62
N GLY A 106 20.88 11.93 3.63
CA GLY A 106 21.20 13.34 3.87
C GLY A 106 22.64 13.79 3.67
N SER A 107 23.54 12.98 3.15
CA SER A 107 24.73 13.57 2.55
C SER A 107 24.26 14.37 1.33
N LYS A 108 24.36 15.70 1.39
CA LYS A 108 24.47 16.55 0.21
C LYS A 108 25.71 16.06 -0.55
N SER A 109 25.57 14.88 -1.20
CA SER A 109 26.60 14.41 -2.10
C SER A 109 26.60 15.41 -3.25
N SER A 110 27.60 16.22 -3.28
CA SER A 110 28.05 17.06 -4.39
C SER A 110 28.50 16.20 -5.59
N GLY A 111 27.79 15.13 -5.86
CA GLY A 111 27.74 14.44 -7.12
C GLY A 111 26.44 14.85 -7.81
N VAL A 112 26.41 16.08 -8.31
CA VAL A 112 25.43 16.50 -9.29
C VAL A 112 25.65 15.59 -10.49
N VAL A 113 24.89 14.49 -10.56
CA VAL A 113 24.69 13.79 -11.82
C VAL A 113 24.02 14.81 -12.71
N SER A 114 24.75 15.31 -13.71
CA SER A 114 24.23 16.25 -14.71
C SER A 114 22.88 15.73 -15.18
N PRO A 115 21.84 16.57 -15.28
CA PRO A 115 20.55 16.12 -15.77
C PRO A 115 20.79 15.47 -17.13
N VAL A 116 20.63 14.15 -17.20
CA VAL A 116 20.61 13.45 -18.48
C VAL A 116 19.52 14.09 -19.26
N GLN A 117 19.84 14.62 -20.45
CA GLN A 117 18.85 15.07 -21.40
C GLN A 117 17.83 13.96 -21.54
N ILE A 118 16.60 14.26 -21.16
CA ILE A 118 15.48 13.34 -21.24
C ILE A 118 15.23 13.20 -22.74
N ASP A 119 15.58 12.03 -23.30
CA ASP A 119 15.20 11.66 -24.64
C ASP A 119 13.69 11.91 -24.80
N ASP A 120 13.32 12.52 -25.91
CA ASP A 120 11.96 12.92 -26.30
C ASP A 120 10.98 11.77 -26.02
N ASP A 121 10.36 11.84 -24.85
CA ASP A 121 9.44 10.82 -24.40
C ASP A 121 8.08 11.24 -24.95
N SER A 122 7.64 10.57 -26.01
CA SER A 122 6.38 10.81 -26.68
C SER A 122 5.13 10.56 -25.81
N ASP A 123 5.29 10.29 -24.52
CA ASP A 123 4.18 10.14 -23.57
C ASP A 123 3.55 11.51 -23.29
N PRO A 124 2.34 11.81 -23.82
CA PRO A 124 1.67 13.10 -23.65
C PRO A 124 1.31 13.42 -22.20
N MET A 125 1.37 12.42 -21.29
CA MET A 125 1.09 12.60 -19.87
C MET A 125 2.30 13.14 -19.11
N ILE A 126 3.44 13.31 -19.77
CA ILE A 126 4.67 13.73 -19.14
C ILE A 126 5.01 15.15 -19.59
N LEU A 127 5.12 16.05 -18.61
CA LEU A 127 5.61 17.40 -18.81
C LEU A 127 7.10 17.46 -18.42
N PRO A 128 8.04 17.45 -19.39
CA PRO A 128 9.47 17.33 -19.11
C PRO A 128 9.99 18.41 -18.16
N GLU A 129 9.46 19.63 -18.24
CA GLU A 129 9.85 20.80 -17.46
C GLU A 129 9.61 20.63 -15.95
N TYR A 130 8.59 19.84 -15.55
CA TYR A 130 8.24 19.63 -14.13
C TYR A 130 8.82 18.34 -13.54
N GLN A 131 9.35 17.43 -14.34
CA GLN A 131 9.78 16.12 -13.89
C GLN A 131 10.83 16.18 -12.78
N ALA A 132 11.83 17.04 -12.92
CA ALA A 132 12.89 17.17 -11.93
C ALA A 132 12.33 17.71 -10.60
N SER A 133 11.46 18.72 -10.68
CA SER A 133 10.84 19.33 -9.48
C SER A 133 9.90 18.38 -8.77
N ILE A 134 9.06 17.64 -9.52
CA ILE A 134 8.15 16.62 -8.96
C ILE A 134 8.96 15.53 -8.26
N PHE A 135 10.00 15.01 -8.91
CA PHE A 135 10.81 13.96 -8.32
C PHE A 135 11.56 14.42 -7.06
N SER A 136 12.10 15.65 -7.06
CA SER A 136 12.73 16.23 -5.87
C SER A 136 11.73 16.35 -4.73
N TYR A 137 10.53 16.84 -5.01
CA TYR A 137 9.46 16.96 -4.03
C TYR A 137 8.98 15.60 -3.48
N GLU A 138 8.79 14.60 -4.34
CA GLU A 138 8.45 13.25 -3.90
C GLU A 138 9.55 12.65 -3.00
N ARG A 139 10.84 12.93 -3.30
CA ARG A 139 11.98 12.52 -2.48
C ARG A 139 11.99 13.18 -1.09
N GLU A 140 11.60 14.42 -0.99
CA GLU A 140 11.45 15.11 0.29
C GLU A 140 10.26 14.55 1.09
N LEU A 141 9.14 14.33 0.42
CA LEU A 141 7.93 13.78 1.05
C LEU A 141 8.14 12.34 1.56
N GLU A 142 8.81 11.47 0.79
CA GLU A 142 9.02 10.09 1.23
C GLU A 142 9.81 10.03 2.55
N ILE A 143 10.79 10.93 2.75
CA ILE A 143 11.54 11.03 4.01
C ILE A 143 10.66 11.55 5.15
N LYS A 144 9.85 12.59 4.89
CA LYS A 144 8.90 13.14 5.88
C LYS A 144 7.93 12.08 6.40
N PHE A 145 7.53 11.15 5.55
CA PHE A 145 6.50 10.15 5.82
C PHE A 145 7.05 8.75 6.14
N LEU A 146 8.33 8.63 6.48
CA LEU A 146 8.88 7.36 6.94
C LEU A 146 8.30 6.97 8.31
N PRO A 147 7.85 5.72 8.48
CA PRO A 147 7.60 5.17 9.80
C PRO A 147 8.91 4.89 10.54
N ASP A 148 8.85 4.81 11.85
CA ASP A 148 9.98 4.37 12.66
C ASP A 148 10.19 2.85 12.48
N PRO A 149 11.35 2.38 12.01
CA PRO A 149 11.60 0.96 11.79
C PRO A 149 11.55 0.13 13.08
N ASP A 150 11.83 0.74 14.23
CA ASP A 150 11.90 0.05 15.52
C ASP A 150 10.64 0.24 16.39
N TYR A 151 9.54 0.73 15.82
CA TYR A 151 8.33 1.02 16.60
C TYR A 151 7.81 -0.19 17.39
N MET A 152 8.05 -1.42 16.91
CA MET A 152 7.57 -2.63 17.57
C MET A 152 8.20 -2.83 18.94
N SER A 153 9.43 -2.34 19.16
CA SER A 153 10.11 -2.43 20.47
C SER A 153 9.39 -1.64 21.57
N ARG A 154 8.60 -0.63 21.19
CA ARG A 154 7.80 0.19 22.11
C ARG A 154 6.38 -0.34 22.32
N GLN A 155 5.93 -1.29 21.49
CA GLN A 155 4.62 -1.91 21.64
C GLN A 155 4.65 -2.96 22.73
N SER A 156 3.75 -2.89 23.71
CA SER A 156 3.73 -3.84 24.86
C SER A 156 3.24 -5.23 24.48
N ASP A 157 2.24 -5.30 23.59
CA ASP A 157 1.49 -6.52 23.30
C ASP A 157 1.65 -7.01 21.86
N LEU A 158 2.20 -6.17 20.97
CA LEU A 158 2.34 -6.49 19.57
C LEU A 158 3.67 -7.19 19.27
N GLN A 159 3.66 -7.99 18.21
CA GLN A 159 4.81 -8.66 17.63
C GLN A 159 4.78 -8.56 16.12
N TRP A 160 5.93 -8.64 15.45
CA TRP A 160 6.03 -8.61 13.99
C TRP A 160 5.13 -9.65 13.32
N GLN A 161 4.93 -10.80 13.93
CA GLN A 161 4.06 -11.85 13.41
C GLN A 161 2.60 -11.39 13.29
N TYR A 162 2.09 -10.58 14.24
CA TYR A 162 0.72 -10.07 14.19
C TYR A 162 0.57 -9.03 13.07
N ARG A 163 1.61 -8.21 12.83
CA ARG A 163 1.64 -7.30 11.70
C ARG A 163 1.59 -8.04 10.36
N VAL A 164 2.38 -9.10 10.18
CA VAL A 164 2.35 -9.92 8.95
C VAL A 164 0.96 -10.50 8.71
N GLN A 165 0.33 -11.08 9.75
CA GLN A 165 -1.03 -11.62 9.65
C GLN A 165 -2.06 -10.54 9.27
N LEU A 166 -1.93 -9.33 9.84
CA LEU A 166 -2.78 -8.21 9.49
C LEU A 166 -2.59 -7.81 8.01
N ILE A 167 -1.35 -7.70 7.54
CA ILE A 167 -1.07 -7.34 6.15
C ILE A 167 -1.62 -8.40 5.19
N GLU A 168 -1.44 -9.69 5.48
CA GLU A 168 -2.03 -10.77 4.67
C GLU A 168 -3.55 -10.67 4.58
N TRP A 169 -4.22 -10.33 5.70
CA TRP A 169 -5.65 -10.09 5.70
C TRP A 169 -6.02 -8.82 4.90
N LEU A 170 -5.29 -7.72 5.07
CA LEU A 170 -5.51 -6.49 4.31
C LEU A 170 -5.36 -6.70 2.80
N VAL A 171 -4.39 -7.50 2.36
CA VAL A 171 -4.22 -7.87 0.93
C VAL A 171 -5.44 -8.61 0.40
N GLN A 172 -6.06 -9.49 1.20
CA GLN A 172 -7.31 -10.18 0.80
C GLN A 172 -8.48 -9.20 0.67
N VAL A 173 -8.63 -8.29 1.66
CA VAL A 173 -9.67 -7.26 1.65
C VAL A 173 -9.48 -6.31 0.46
N HIS A 174 -8.27 -5.80 0.27
CA HIS A 174 -7.86 -4.95 -0.84
C HIS A 174 -8.18 -5.61 -2.21
N SER A 175 -7.81 -6.88 -2.39
CA SER A 175 -8.09 -7.63 -3.63
C SER A 175 -9.59 -7.85 -3.84
N ARG A 176 -10.37 -7.99 -2.76
CA ARG A 176 -11.82 -8.17 -2.85
C ARG A 176 -12.56 -6.91 -3.31
N PHE A 177 -12.05 -5.74 -2.96
CA PHE A 177 -12.59 -4.45 -3.40
C PHE A 177 -11.97 -3.97 -4.72
N ASP A 178 -11.06 -4.76 -5.33
CA ASP A 178 -10.33 -4.45 -6.57
C ASP A 178 -9.68 -3.05 -6.55
N MET A 179 -9.02 -2.73 -5.43
CA MET A 179 -8.37 -1.44 -5.20
C MET A 179 -7.02 -1.36 -5.93
N LEU A 180 -6.56 -0.14 -6.16
CA LEU A 180 -5.25 0.13 -6.74
C LEU A 180 -4.11 -0.35 -5.83
N GLN A 181 -2.98 -0.72 -6.42
CA GLN A 181 -1.81 -1.16 -5.65
C GLN A 181 -1.26 -0.03 -4.77
N GLU A 182 -1.35 1.20 -5.24
CA GLU A 182 -1.02 2.43 -4.53
C GLU A 182 -1.77 2.53 -3.19
N THR A 183 -3.06 2.20 -3.18
CA THR A 183 -3.90 2.18 -1.98
C THR A 183 -3.38 1.23 -0.91
N MET A 184 -2.87 0.05 -1.30
CA MET A 184 -2.31 -0.91 -0.33
C MET A 184 -1.03 -0.38 0.31
N HIS A 185 -0.12 0.21 -0.48
CA HIS A 185 1.12 0.79 0.04
C HIS A 185 0.85 1.99 0.96
N LEU A 186 -0.11 2.82 0.59
CA LEU A 186 -0.54 3.95 1.40
C LEU A 186 -1.18 3.49 2.73
N CYS A 187 -2.02 2.44 2.67
CA CYS A 187 -2.62 1.81 3.85
C CYS A 187 -1.54 1.34 4.84
N VAL A 188 -0.52 0.63 4.37
CA VAL A 188 0.56 0.13 5.23
C VAL A 188 1.42 1.27 5.78
N ASN A 189 1.67 2.32 4.98
CA ASN A 189 2.35 3.51 5.46
C ASN A 189 1.58 4.18 6.61
N TYR A 190 0.27 4.37 6.48
CA TYR A 190 -0.54 4.94 7.56
C TYR A 190 -0.54 4.08 8.81
N LEU A 191 -0.67 2.76 8.65
CA LEU A 191 -0.63 1.80 9.75
C LEU A 191 0.70 1.88 10.50
N ASP A 192 1.83 1.78 9.80
CA ASP A 192 3.15 1.78 10.44
C ASP A 192 3.49 3.12 11.09
N ARG A 193 3.09 4.25 10.48
CA ARG A 193 3.23 5.59 11.08
C ARG A 193 2.33 5.79 12.30
N PHE A 194 1.13 5.23 12.30
CA PHE A 194 0.24 5.24 13.45
C PHE A 194 0.84 4.42 14.59
N LEU A 195 1.30 3.20 14.32
CA LEU A 195 1.95 2.32 15.30
C LEU A 195 3.30 2.89 15.81
N SER A 196 3.97 3.74 15.02
CA SER A 196 5.17 4.46 15.44
C SER A 196 4.89 5.50 16.52
N LYS A 197 3.65 6.01 16.61
CA LYS A 197 3.25 7.09 17.52
C LYS A 197 2.30 6.65 18.63
N THR A 198 1.69 5.47 18.50
CA THR A 198 0.61 5.02 19.39
C THR A 198 0.82 3.58 19.81
N ILE A 199 0.76 3.30 21.11
CA ILE A 199 0.77 1.95 21.66
C ILE A 199 -0.67 1.45 21.68
N ILE A 200 -0.92 0.27 21.07
CA ILE A 200 -2.25 -0.33 21.03
C ILE A 200 -2.21 -1.80 21.48
N PRO A 201 -3.26 -2.30 22.12
CA PRO A 201 -3.38 -3.72 22.43
C PRO A 201 -3.66 -4.53 21.15
N VAL A 202 -3.37 -5.82 21.18
CA VAL A 202 -3.47 -6.72 20.00
C VAL A 202 -4.89 -6.81 19.42
N ASP A 203 -5.92 -6.69 20.24
CA ASP A 203 -7.34 -6.72 19.81
C ASP A 203 -7.76 -5.48 19.01
N GLN A 204 -7.03 -4.35 19.11
CA GLN A 204 -7.24 -3.14 18.33
C GLN A 204 -6.46 -3.13 17.01
N LEU A 205 -5.56 -4.09 16.80
CA LEU A 205 -4.69 -4.08 15.62
C LEU A 205 -5.47 -4.26 14.31
N GLN A 206 -6.50 -5.11 14.29
CA GLN A 206 -7.36 -5.28 13.10
C GLN A 206 -8.19 -4.01 12.83
N LEU A 207 -8.66 -3.31 13.87
CA LEU A 207 -9.36 -2.04 13.73
C LEU A 207 -8.42 -0.98 13.11
N ALA A 208 -7.19 -0.88 13.61
CA ALA A 208 -6.19 0.04 13.05
C ALA A 208 -5.94 -0.23 11.56
N GLY A 209 -5.76 -1.50 11.16
CA GLY A 209 -5.62 -1.88 9.76
C GLY A 209 -6.85 -1.56 8.92
N THR A 210 -8.06 -1.82 9.44
CA THR A 210 -9.34 -1.50 8.75
C THR A 210 -9.45 0.00 8.48
N VAL A 211 -9.11 0.81 9.48
CA VAL A 211 -9.16 2.28 9.38
C VAL A 211 -8.06 2.81 8.46
N ALA A 212 -6.85 2.25 8.51
CA ALA A 212 -5.79 2.62 7.59
C ALA A 212 -6.19 2.36 6.13
N LEU A 213 -6.85 1.21 5.86
CA LEU A 213 -7.37 0.90 4.52
C LEU A 213 -8.49 1.86 4.10
N LEU A 214 -9.40 2.22 5.01
CA LEU A 214 -10.47 3.19 4.75
C LEU A 214 -9.89 4.55 4.37
N LEU A 215 -8.92 5.06 5.14
CA LEU A 215 -8.28 6.35 4.87
C LEU A 215 -7.51 6.32 3.56
N ALA A 216 -6.73 5.26 3.30
CA ALA A 216 -6.00 5.10 2.06
C ALA A 216 -6.94 5.03 0.85
N SER A 217 -8.05 4.31 0.95
CA SER A 217 -9.04 4.24 -0.13
C SER A 217 -9.76 5.56 -0.36
N LYS A 218 -10.05 6.33 0.68
CA LYS A 218 -10.64 7.69 0.52
C LYS A 218 -9.67 8.66 -0.14
N TYR A 219 -8.37 8.44 0.01
CA TYR A 219 -7.33 9.30 -0.56
C TYR A 219 -7.03 8.95 -2.03
N GLU A 220 -6.94 7.67 -2.35
CA GLU A 220 -6.41 7.18 -3.63
C GLU A 220 -7.50 6.72 -4.62
N GLU A 221 -8.62 6.15 -4.12
CA GLU A 221 -9.63 5.57 -4.99
C GLU A 221 -10.71 6.58 -5.38
N THR A 222 -11.25 6.44 -6.58
CA THR A 222 -12.43 7.22 -7.01
C THR A 222 -13.66 6.93 -6.15
N GLN A 223 -13.80 5.69 -5.68
CA GLN A 223 -14.86 5.26 -4.78
C GLN A 223 -14.29 4.40 -3.65
N SER A 224 -14.33 4.94 -2.42
CA SER A 224 -13.96 4.16 -1.24
C SER A 224 -15.07 3.17 -0.85
N PRO A 225 -14.75 2.03 -0.20
CA PRO A 225 -15.75 1.13 0.35
C PRO A 225 -16.61 1.83 1.40
N ALA A 226 -17.87 1.43 1.51
CA ALA A 226 -18.74 1.91 2.56
C ALA A 226 -18.30 1.35 3.92
N ILE A 227 -18.58 2.08 5.00
CA ILE A 227 -18.23 1.62 6.36
C ILE A 227 -18.92 0.28 6.67
N GLU A 228 -20.12 0.08 6.18
CA GLU A 228 -20.90 -1.16 6.32
C GLU A 228 -20.20 -2.36 5.64
N ASP A 229 -19.53 -2.14 4.51
CA ASP A 229 -18.73 -3.16 3.85
C ASP A 229 -17.50 -3.54 4.69
N LEU A 230 -16.87 -2.56 5.36
CA LEU A 230 -15.75 -2.78 6.27
C LEU A 230 -16.18 -3.51 7.56
N VAL A 231 -17.34 -3.18 8.12
CA VAL A 231 -17.95 -3.95 9.22
C VAL A 231 -18.14 -5.41 8.81
N TYR A 232 -18.68 -5.65 7.61
CA TYR A 232 -18.89 -6.99 7.10
C TYR A 232 -17.58 -7.80 6.93
N VAL A 233 -16.54 -7.22 6.30
CA VAL A 233 -15.28 -7.93 6.08
C VAL A 233 -14.47 -8.12 7.38
N SER A 234 -14.68 -7.27 8.40
CA SER A 234 -14.12 -7.47 9.74
C SER A 234 -14.87 -8.52 10.57
N GLY A 235 -15.93 -9.15 10.00
CA GLY A 235 -16.75 -10.15 10.67
C GLY A 235 -17.64 -9.57 11.76
N GLU A 236 -18.11 -8.34 11.56
CA GLU A 236 -18.97 -7.61 12.50
C GLU A 236 -18.29 -7.36 13.88
N ALA A 237 -16.94 -7.38 13.88
CA ALA A 237 -16.18 -7.18 15.10
C ALA A 237 -16.30 -5.75 15.65
N TYR A 238 -16.62 -4.78 14.77
CA TYR A 238 -16.68 -3.37 15.11
C TYR A 238 -17.99 -2.75 14.61
N THR A 239 -18.52 -1.81 15.39
CA THR A 239 -19.68 -1.01 14.95
C THR A 239 -19.24 0.10 13.99
N PRO A 240 -20.15 0.60 13.13
CA PRO A 240 -19.86 1.76 12.26
C PRO A 240 -19.39 2.99 13.05
N ALA A 241 -19.94 3.21 14.25
CA ALA A 241 -19.55 4.31 15.13
C ALA A 241 -18.10 4.16 15.61
N ARG A 242 -17.67 2.93 15.98
CA ARG A 242 -16.29 2.67 16.42
C ARG A 242 -15.28 2.86 15.28
N ILE A 243 -15.63 2.46 14.04
CA ILE A 243 -14.77 2.69 12.87
C ILE A 243 -14.60 4.19 12.62
N ARG A 244 -15.69 4.99 12.65
CA ARG A 244 -15.62 6.45 12.48
C ARG A 244 -14.79 7.13 13.57
N GLN A 245 -14.95 6.68 14.81
CA GLN A 245 -14.15 7.20 15.92
C GLN A 245 -12.66 6.90 15.71
N ALA A 246 -12.30 5.65 15.38
CA ALA A 246 -10.93 5.26 15.14
C ALA A 246 -10.32 5.95 13.90
N GLU A 247 -11.13 6.24 12.88
CA GLU A 247 -10.72 7.06 11.73
C GLU A 247 -10.26 8.46 12.18
N LEU A 248 -11.04 9.11 13.02
CA LEU A 248 -10.69 10.43 13.55
C LEU A 248 -9.44 10.38 14.45
N GLU A 249 -9.31 9.33 15.27
CA GLU A 249 -8.13 9.09 16.11
C GLU A 249 -6.87 8.94 15.25
N MET A 250 -6.92 8.14 14.18
CA MET A 250 -5.80 7.94 13.26
C MET A 250 -5.45 9.22 12.50
N LEU A 251 -6.44 9.96 11.97
CA LEU A 251 -6.23 11.24 11.29
C LEU A 251 -5.49 12.25 12.17
N ARG A 252 -5.91 12.37 13.43
CA ARG A 252 -5.26 13.28 14.41
C ARG A 252 -3.82 12.84 14.70
N THR A 253 -3.59 11.54 14.89
CA THR A 253 -2.25 10.99 15.14
C THR A 253 -1.32 11.21 13.96
N LEU A 254 -1.84 11.11 12.74
CA LEU A 254 -1.10 11.38 11.50
C LEU A 254 -0.98 12.87 11.17
N ASN A 255 -1.54 13.77 12.01
CA ASN A 255 -1.62 15.21 11.76
C ASN A 255 -2.27 15.58 10.42
N TYR A 256 -3.20 14.74 9.92
CA TYR A 256 -3.83 14.88 8.59
C TYR A 256 -2.81 14.85 7.42
N ASP A 257 -1.59 14.47 7.67
CA ASP A 257 -0.51 14.32 6.68
C ASP A 257 -0.67 12.99 5.93
N LEU A 258 -1.43 12.97 4.83
CA LEU A 258 -1.83 11.76 4.12
C LEU A 258 -1.06 11.50 2.81
N GLY A 259 -0.44 12.51 2.22
CA GLY A 259 0.19 12.46 0.89
C GLY A 259 1.55 11.75 0.84
N ALA A 260 1.68 10.55 1.39
CA ALA A 260 2.93 9.79 1.31
C ALA A 260 3.14 9.21 -0.09
N PRO A 261 4.26 9.49 -0.79
CA PRO A 261 4.51 8.93 -2.10
C PRO A 261 4.80 7.43 -2.00
N GLY A 262 4.05 6.64 -2.76
CA GLY A 262 4.22 5.19 -2.84
C GLY A 262 5.31 4.77 -3.85
N PRO A 263 5.76 3.50 -3.80
CA PRO A 263 6.83 3.00 -4.66
C PRO A 263 6.44 2.92 -6.15
N MET A 264 5.15 2.96 -6.49
CA MET A 264 4.68 2.81 -7.87
C MET A 264 5.10 3.98 -8.77
N ASN A 265 5.11 5.21 -8.25
CA ASN A 265 5.57 6.39 -8.99
C ASN A 265 7.06 6.26 -9.34
N PHE A 266 7.87 5.87 -8.35
CA PHE A 266 9.31 5.64 -8.55
C PHE A 266 9.57 4.46 -9.49
N LEU A 267 8.80 3.38 -9.41
CA LEU A 267 8.87 2.24 -10.32
C LEU A 267 8.59 2.67 -11.77
N ARG A 268 7.53 3.46 -11.98
CA ARG A 268 7.21 3.98 -13.31
C ARG A 268 8.38 4.80 -13.87
N ARG A 269 8.98 5.66 -13.06
CA ARG A 269 10.14 6.47 -13.45
C ARG A 269 11.34 5.62 -13.83
N ILE A 270 11.74 4.64 -13.01
CA ILE A 270 12.90 3.78 -13.26
C ILE A 270 12.70 2.95 -14.52
N SER A 271 11.50 2.45 -14.77
CA SER A 271 11.18 1.58 -15.91
C SER A 271 11.35 2.25 -17.29
N ARG A 272 11.48 3.58 -17.33
CA ARG A 272 11.84 4.30 -18.57
C ARG A 272 13.20 3.90 -19.11
N ALA A 273 14.14 3.52 -18.24
CA ALA A 273 15.46 3.07 -18.66
C ALA A 273 15.39 1.90 -19.65
N ASP A 274 14.38 1.05 -19.52
CA ASP A 274 14.13 -0.15 -20.33
C ASP A 274 12.83 -0.02 -21.15
N HIS A 275 12.45 1.20 -21.55
CA HIS A 275 11.26 1.46 -22.38
C HIS A 275 9.98 0.81 -21.81
N TYR A 276 9.82 0.83 -20.48
CA TYR A 276 8.67 0.28 -19.77
C TYR A 276 8.48 -1.24 -19.95
N ASP A 277 9.58 -2.03 -20.01
CA ASP A 277 9.51 -3.48 -20.12
C ASP A 277 8.48 -4.06 -19.13
N VAL A 278 7.47 -4.74 -19.71
CA VAL A 278 6.29 -5.21 -18.96
C VAL A 278 6.66 -6.35 -18.03
N ASP A 279 7.58 -7.24 -18.43
CA ASP A 279 8.00 -8.40 -17.64
C ASP A 279 8.71 -7.94 -16.37
N ILE A 280 9.69 -7.02 -16.52
CA ILE A 280 10.46 -6.47 -15.40
C ILE A 280 9.52 -5.70 -14.47
N ARG A 281 8.64 -4.85 -15.00
CA ARG A 281 7.68 -4.06 -14.20
C ARG A 281 6.70 -4.94 -13.44
N THR A 282 6.17 -5.99 -14.07
CA THR A 282 5.19 -6.87 -13.42
C THR A 282 5.86 -7.67 -12.30
N LEU A 283 7.06 -8.18 -12.54
CA LEU A 283 7.82 -8.86 -11.49
C LEU A 283 8.21 -7.88 -10.37
N ALA A 284 8.63 -6.64 -10.70
CA ALA A 284 8.95 -5.63 -9.71
C ALA A 284 7.75 -5.27 -8.82
N LYS A 285 6.53 -5.20 -9.38
CA LYS A 285 5.31 -5.01 -8.60
C LYS A 285 5.07 -6.13 -7.58
N TYR A 286 5.31 -7.38 -7.97
CA TYR A 286 5.27 -8.51 -7.04
C TYR A 286 6.28 -8.34 -5.90
N LEU A 287 7.53 -8.02 -6.25
CA LEU A 287 8.60 -7.85 -5.27
C LEU A 287 8.34 -6.68 -4.32
N ILE A 288 7.80 -5.58 -4.81
CA ILE A 288 7.38 -4.44 -3.99
C ILE A 288 6.28 -4.86 -2.99
N ASP A 289 5.26 -5.61 -3.43
CA ASP A 289 4.23 -6.11 -2.50
C ASP A 289 4.83 -7.05 -1.44
N VAL A 290 5.81 -7.89 -1.81
CA VAL A 290 6.51 -8.78 -0.86
C VAL A 290 7.19 -8.00 0.26
N THR A 291 7.76 -6.82 -0.01
CA THR A 291 8.40 -6.00 1.04
C THR A 291 7.44 -5.55 2.14
N LEU A 292 6.14 -5.48 1.87
CA LEU A 292 5.14 -5.10 2.87
C LEU A 292 5.09 -6.09 4.06
N CYS A 293 5.36 -7.37 3.81
CA CYS A 293 5.30 -8.41 4.84
C CYS A 293 6.56 -8.51 5.72
N ASP A 294 7.67 -7.90 5.32
CA ASP A 294 8.94 -8.03 6.04
C ASP A 294 9.34 -6.72 6.71
N HIS A 295 9.52 -6.77 8.03
CA HIS A 295 9.82 -5.60 8.85
C HIS A 295 11.17 -4.93 8.52
N ARG A 296 12.10 -5.65 7.91
CA ARG A 296 13.43 -5.10 7.52
C ARG A 296 13.34 -4.03 6.43
N PHE A 297 12.20 -3.93 5.75
CA PHE A 297 11.94 -2.88 4.76
C PHE A 297 11.20 -1.66 5.33
N ILE A 298 10.77 -1.71 6.59
CA ILE A 298 10.15 -0.55 7.26
C ILE A 298 11.22 0.52 7.46
N GLY A 299 10.84 1.78 7.23
CA GLY A 299 11.78 2.90 7.32
C GLY A 299 12.67 3.08 6.09
N LEU A 300 12.58 2.20 5.08
CA LEU A 300 13.23 2.46 3.80
C LEU A 300 12.36 3.39 2.93
N PRO A 301 12.96 4.39 2.29
CA PRO A 301 12.27 5.25 1.32
C PRO A 301 11.61 4.43 0.19
N SER A 302 10.44 4.87 -0.25
CA SER A 302 9.68 4.24 -1.34
C SER A 302 10.49 4.14 -2.64
N SER A 303 11.35 5.12 -2.89
CA SER A 303 12.25 5.14 -4.05
C SER A 303 13.32 4.03 -3.99
N ILE A 304 13.85 3.73 -2.78
CA ILE A 304 14.77 2.59 -2.59
C ILE A 304 14.02 1.27 -2.78
N ILE A 305 12.82 1.12 -2.21
CA ILE A 305 11.97 -0.07 -2.39
C ILE A 305 11.72 -0.32 -3.89
N ALA A 306 11.38 0.71 -4.65
CA ALA A 306 11.18 0.60 -6.10
C ALA A 306 12.46 0.20 -6.82
N ALA A 307 13.60 0.84 -6.51
CA ALA A 307 14.87 0.60 -7.19
C ALA A 307 15.41 -0.82 -6.91
N LEU A 308 15.42 -1.27 -5.64
CA LEU A 308 15.88 -2.61 -5.29
C LEU A 308 14.98 -3.70 -5.89
N SER A 309 13.66 -3.48 -5.92
CA SER A 309 12.71 -4.43 -6.51
C SER A 309 12.86 -4.50 -8.03
N TYR A 310 13.07 -3.35 -8.70
CA TYR A 310 13.31 -3.31 -10.13
C TYR A 310 14.62 -4.02 -10.49
N ARG A 311 15.73 -3.71 -9.78
CA ARG A 311 17.02 -4.38 -10.02
C ARG A 311 16.97 -5.87 -9.71
N ALA A 312 16.30 -6.28 -8.64
CA ALA A 312 16.07 -7.69 -8.33
C ALA A 312 15.30 -8.41 -9.45
N SER A 313 14.29 -7.74 -10.04
CA SER A 313 13.52 -8.28 -11.16
C SER A 313 14.40 -8.48 -12.41
N MET A 314 15.26 -7.52 -12.73
CA MET A 314 16.22 -7.67 -13.83
C MET A 314 17.14 -8.88 -13.59
N LYS A 315 17.67 -9.06 -12.37
CA LYS A 315 18.51 -10.22 -12.02
C LYS A 315 17.74 -11.54 -12.14
N LEU A 316 16.51 -11.60 -11.64
CA LEU A 316 15.67 -12.81 -11.70
C LEU A 316 15.25 -13.19 -13.11
N LEU A 317 15.06 -12.21 -13.99
CA LEU A 317 14.72 -12.41 -15.42
C LEU A 317 15.96 -12.54 -16.31
N PHE A 318 17.17 -12.44 -15.76
CA PHE A 318 18.42 -12.42 -16.53
C PHE A 318 18.43 -11.34 -17.61
N ARG A 319 17.90 -10.15 -17.29
CA ARG A 319 17.76 -8.99 -18.18
C ARG A 319 18.78 -7.91 -17.84
N GLY A 320 19.88 -7.85 -18.58
CA GLY A 320 20.82 -6.75 -18.57
C GLY A 320 21.44 -6.35 -17.22
N GLU A 321 22.15 -5.24 -17.22
CA GLU A 321 22.84 -4.67 -16.06
C GLU A 321 22.24 -3.33 -15.65
N TRP A 322 22.57 -2.89 -14.42
CA TRP A 322 22.17 -1.59 -13.90
C TRP A 322 22.99 -0.47 -14.56
N THR A 323 22.46 0.14 -15.59
CA THR A 323 23.14 1.13 -16.41
C THR A 323 23.11 2.53 -15.81
N SER A 324 23.87 3.48 -16.39
CA SER A 324 23.81 4.90 -16.02
C SER A 324 22.42 5.51 -16.17
N LYS A 325 21.58 5.02 -17.11
CA LYS A 325 20.18 5.43 -17.23
C LYS A 325 19.38 5.05 -15.98
N HIS A 326 19.54 3.81 -15.49
CA HIS A 326 18.87 3.37 -14.25
C HIS A 326 19.32 4.21 -13.05
N VAL A 327 20.62 4.51 -12.93
CA VAL A 327 21.14 5.40 -11.88
C VAL A 327 20.51 6.79 -11.99
N SER A 328 20.42 7.35 -13.18
CA SER A 328 19.82 8.68 -13.40
C SER A 328 18.34 8.75 -13.02
N TYR A 329 17.57 7.70 -13.38
CA TYR A 329 16.13 7.68 -13.07
C TYR A 329 15.82 7.32 -11.62
N SER A 330 16.64 6.46 -10.98
CA SER A 330 16.43 6.04 -9.60
C SER A 330 17.11 6.94 -8.56
N GLY A 331 18.27 7.52 -8.93
CA GLY A 331 19.17 8.21 -8.01
C GLY A 331 20.10 7.29 -7.22
N TYR A 332 20.15 5.97 -7.53
CA TYR A 332 20.91 4.98 -6.76
C TYR A 332 21.89 4.20 -7.64
N ALA A 333 23.14 4.11 -7.18
CA ALA A 333 24.11 3.16 -7.71
C ALA A 333 23.74 1.73 -7.28
N GLU A 334 24.06 0.73 -8.12
CA GLU A 334 23.73 -0.68 -7.83
C GLU A 334 24.27 -1.16 -6.48
N ALA A 335 25.48 -0.76 -6.11
CA ALA A 335 26.09 -1.15 -4.84
C ALA A 335 25.23 -0.76 -3.62
N MET A 336 24.51 0.36 -3.70
CA MET A 336 23.61 0.80 -2.62
C MET A 336 22.38 -0.10 -2.47
N LEU A 337 21.98 -0.83 -3.51
CA LEU A 337 20.78 -1.66 -3.52
C LEU A 337 21.06 -3.10 -3.05
N ASN A 338 22.31 -3.55 -3.08
CA ASN A 338 22.71 -4.95 -2.88
C ASN A 338 22.23 -5.52 -1.55
N ALA A 339 22.36 -4.78 -0.45
CA ALA A 339 21.89 -5.23 0.86
C ALA A 339 20.39 -5.53 0.88
N GLY A 340 19.57 -4.62 0.36
CA GLY A 340 18.12 -4.79 0.25
C GLY A 340 17.74 -5.92 -0.71
N ILE A 341 18.44 -6.05 -1.84
CA ILE A 341 18.23 -7.15 -2.80
C ILE A 341 18.51 -8.50 -2.14
N ASN A 342 19.61 -8.64 -1.37
CA ASN A 342 19.92 -9.88 -0.67
C ASN A 342 18.85 -10.27 0.33
N VAL A 343 18.33 -9.30 1.11
CA VAL A 343 17.22 -9.53 2.03
C VAL A 343 15.97 -9.99 1.26
N LEU A 344 15.64 -9.31 0.16
CA LEU A 344 14.48 -9.66 -0.67
C LEU A 344 14.59 -11.08 -1.23
N LEU A 345 15.75 -11.46 -1.78
CA LEU A 345 15.99 -12.81 -2.28
C LEU A 345 15.89 -13.87 -1.17
N MET A 346 16.27 -13.54 0.09
CA MET A 346 16.06 -14.45 1.23
C MET A 346 14.57 -14.67 1.53
N VAL A 347 13.77 -13.60 1.50
CA VAL A 347 12.32 -13.69 1.72
C VAL A 347 11.64 -14.57 0.67
N LEU A 348 12.11 -14.53 -0.57
CA LEU A 348 11.58 -15.34 -1.68
C LEU A 348 11.87 -16.83 -1.56
N GLU A 349 12.78 -17.28 -0.69
CA GLU A 349 13.05 -18.71 -0.51
C GLU A 349 11.88 -19.49 0.10
N GLN A 350 11.03 -18.83 0.88
CA GLN A 350 9.90 -19.47 1.57
C GLN A 350 8.58 -18.69 1.40
N PRO A 351 8.12 -18.49 0.17
CA PRO A 351 7.02 -17.55 -0.12
C PRO A 351 5.68 -17.93 0.54
N ARG A 352 5.44 -19.22 0.77
CA ARG A 352 4.22 -19.69 1.44
C ARG A 352 4.20 -19.45 2.94
N VAL A 353 5.35 -19.18 3.53
CA VAL A 353 5.50 -18.88 4.96
C VAL A 353 5.54 -17.39 5.20
N THR A 354 6.25 -16.65 4.35
CA THR A 354 6.56 -15.23 4.53
C THR A 354 5.48 -14.30 3.97
N HIS A 355 4.80 -14.69 2.87
CA HIS A 355 3.84 -13.83 2.16
C HIS A 355 2.83 -14.64 1.33
N SER A 356 2.14 -15.58 1.95
CA SER A 356 1.29 -16.57 1.28
C SER A 356 0.16 -15.95 0.43
N THR A 357 -0.47 -14.90 0.92
CA THR A 357 -1.56 -14.21 0.24
C THR A 357 -1.07 -13.42 -0.97
N ILE A 358 0.06 -12.72 -0.85
CA ILE A 358 0.70 -12.02 -1.96
C ILE A 358 1.14 -13.03 -3.02
N PHE A 359 1.77 -14.13 -2.60
CA PHE A 359 2.15 -15.21 -3.51
C PHE A 359 0.95 -15.71 -4.33
N ALA A 360 -0.20 -15.99 -3.67
CA ALA A 360 -1.42 -16.43 -4.33
C ALA A 360 -2.00 -15.37 -5.29
N LYS A 361 -1.97 -14.08 -4.93
CA LYS A 361 -2.38 -12.97 -5.79
C LYS A 361 -1.61 -12.97 -7.11
N TYR A 362 -0.29 -13.12 -7.04
CA TYR A 362 0.60 -13.06 -8.21
C TYR A 362 0.76 -14.39 -8.96
N GLN A 363 0.01 -15.44 -8.60
CA GLN A 363 -0.17 -16.64 -9.43
C GLN A 363 -1.17 -16.41 -10.57
N ASP A 364 -1.95 -15.34 -10.54
CA ASP A 364 -2.91 -15.02 -11.59
C ASP A 364 -2.20 -14.63 -12.90
N LYS A 365 -2.80 -15.02 -14.03
CA LYS A 365 -2.32 -14.69 -15.38
C LYS A 365 -2.21 -13.19 -15.65
N ARG A 366 -3.08 -12.38 -15.05
CA ARG A 366 -3.00 -10.90 -15.16
C ARG A 366 -1.69 -10.32 -14.60
N TYR A 367 -1.04 -11.05 -13.71
CA TYR A 367 0.29 -10.74 -13.19
C TYR A 367 1.37 -11.66 -13.77
N MET A 368 1.13 -12.27 -14.95
CA MET A 368 2.08 -13.10 -15.70
C MET A 368 2.61 -14.28 -14.87
N ASN A 369 1.84 -14.76 -13.90
CA ASN A 369 2.25 -15.81 -12.95
C ASN A 369 3.62 -15.53 -12.28
N SER A 370 3.90 -14.27 -11.95
CA SER A 370 5.22 -13.81 -11.49
C SER A 370 5.72 -14.56 -10.25
N SER A 371 4.82 -14.86 -9.29
CA SER A 371 5.20 -15.61 -8.09
C SER A 371 5.60 -17.05 -8.40
N GLU A 372 4.90 -17.70 -9.31
CA GLU A 372 5.19 -19.05 -9.74
C GLU A 372 6.48 -19.12 -10.57
N TYR A 373 6.76 -18.08 -11.38
CA TYR A 373 8.03 -17.95 -12.09
C TYR A 373 9.21 -17.96 -11.10
N VAL A 374 9.16 -17.09 -10.06
CA VAL A 374 10.21 -17.02 -9.04
C VAL A 374 10.35 -18.35 -8.30
N ARG A 375 9.25 -19.00 -7.94
CA ARG A 375 9.27 -20.31 -7.28
C ARG A 375 9.99 -21.37 -8.13
N ARG A 376 9.80 -21.34 -9.45
CA ARG A 376 10.44 -22.30 -10.39
C ARG A 376 11.94 -22.12 -10.54
N LEU A 377 12.46 -20.91 -10.31
CA LEU A 377 13.91 -20.68 -10.26
C LEU A 377 14.58 -21.52 -9.17
N GLY A 378 13.89 -21.73 -8.06
CA GLY A 378 14.36 -22.54 -6.94
C GLY A 378 15.37 -21.84 -6.03
N ILE A 379 15.55 -22.38 -4.84
CA ILE A 379 16.38 -21.77 -3.78
C ILE A 379 17.86 -21.65 -4.20
N ALA A 380 18.40 -22.64 -4.92
CA ALA A 380 19.79 -22.61 -5.35
C ALA A 380 20.09 -21.41 -6.26
N GLN A 381 19.18 -21.12 -7.20
CA GLN A 381 19.32 -19.97 -8.10
C GLN A 381 19.14 -18.64 -7.36
N LEU A 382 18.17 -18.56 -6.44
CA LEU A 382 17.98 -17.36 -5.61
C LEU A 382 19.23 -17.05 -4.78
N ARG A 383 19.88 -18.07 -4.24
CA ARG A 383 21.15 -17.91 -3.49
C ARG A 383 22.32 -17.51 -4.38
N ALA A 384 22.38 -18.05 -5.61
CA ALA A 384 23.43 -17.69 -6.56
C ALA A 384 23.34 -16.23 -7.05
N LEU A 385 22.16 -15.60 -6.99
CA LEU A 385 21.94 -14.20 -7.38
C LEU A 385 22.28 -13.19 -6.27
N ARG A 386 22.54 -13.65 -5.04
CA ARG A 386 22.98 -12.77 -3.93
C ARG A 386 24.42 -12.30 -4.17
N VAL A 387 24.68 -11.05 -3.79
CA VAL A 387 25.97 -10.38 -3.97
C VAL A 387 26.71 -10.30 -2.63
#